data_01eda774c4a395b220e15f7bd24f6f68
#
_entry.id   01eda774c4a395b220e15f7bd24f6f68
#
_cell.length_a   1.000
_cell.length_b   1.000
_cell.length_c   1.000
_cell.angle_alpha   90.00
_cell.angle_beta   90.00
_cell.angle_gamma   90.00
#
_symmetry.space_group_name_H-M   'P 1'
#
loop_
_entity.id
_entity.type
_entity.pdbx_description
1 polymer ?
#
loop_
_entity_poly.entity_id
_entity_poly.type
_entity_poly.pdbx_seq_one_letter_code
_entity_poly.pdbx_strand_id
1 'polypeptide(L)'
;MKRFVFLLLTAWLLSSGFAVADVNLRGYAKENGYQYLAFGCFPQTADGEEQPILWRVLSATDKEAYLLSEYILFNNRVHPDDDAYRASGGAFNQTEIYALLNGPFERIVISPDEAAELRHKTYYGRAYDAETSFYEQAFTAAEKAMILDDKERGRVFLPSADDLKNADYGFGTNPSTKAYGTQFAIAEGLFRYSNGSSPYWTRTQSADFPYGTRCTKEHGNLGYIRWVMNEGIRPALRLDIGALELSGGDGTMENPYLVKR
;
A
#
# COMPACT_ATOMS: atom_id res chain seq x y z
N MET A 1 -20.48 27.90 69.42
CA MET A 1 -20.78 28.22 68.05
C MET A 1 -19.48 28.07 67.26
N LYS A 2 -19.32 26.95 66.48
CA LYS A 2 -18.15 26.71 65.62
C LYS A 2 -18.53 27.12 64.20
N ARG A 3 -17.82 28.12 63.66
CA ARG A 3 -17.99 28.55 62.26
C ARG A 3 -17.19 27.63 61.37
N PHE A 4 -17.87 26.90 60.49
CA PHE A 4 -17.24 26.14 59.37
C PHE A 4 -17.01 27.13 58.22
N VAL A 5 -15.74 27.27 57.82
CA VAL A 5 -15.34 28.00 56.62
C VAL A 5 -15.30 26.96 55.49
N PHE A 6 -16.18 27.11 54.50
CA PHE A 6 -16.12 26.30 53.27
C PHE A 6 -15.13 26.96 52.32
N LEU A 7 -14.00 26.29 52.07
CA LEU A 7 -13.08 26.65 50.98
C LEU A 7 -13.62 26.04 49.69
N LEU A 8 -14.11 26.90 48.78
CA LEU A 8 -14.42 26.56 47.40
C LEU A 8 -13.09 26.44 46.61
N LEU A 9 -12.65 25.22 46.33
CA LEU A 9 -11.62 24.95 45.34
C LEU A 9 -12.24 25.04 43.95
N THR A 10 -12.05 26.15 43.25
CA THR A 10 -12.29 26.25 41.81
C THR A 10 -11.17 25.55 41.08
N ALA A 11 -11.48 24.30 40.59
CA ALA A 11 -10.61 23.60 39.67
C ALA A 11 -10.62 24.33 38.30
N TRP A 12 -9.52 24.98 37.97
CA TRP A 12 -9.25 25.47 36.63
C TRP A 12 -8.93 24.25 35.76
N LEU A 13 -9.89 23.79 34.95
CA LEU A 13 -9.63 22.93 33.82
C LEU A 13 -8.87 23.76 32.78
N LEU A 14 -7.55 23.63 32.77
CA LEU A 14 -6.72 24.03 31.66
C LEU A 14 -7.04 23.07 30.50
N SER A 15 -7.95 23.45 29.61
CA SER A 15 -8.04 22.86 28.29
C SER A 15 -6.76 23.27 27.54
N SER A 16 -5.74 22.44 27.62
CA SER A 16 -4.63 22.51 26.67
C SER A 16 -5.20 22.15 25.30
N GLY A 17 -5.72 23.15 24.61
CA GLY A 17 -5.94 23.07 23.17
C GLY A 17 -4.56 22.80 22.55
N PHE A 18 -4.30 21.58 22.16
CA PHE A 18 -3.20 21.32 21.24
C PHE A 18 -3.54 22.11 19.98
N ALA A 19 -2.78 23.18 19.72
CA ALA A 19 -2.78 23.81 18.43
C ALA A 19 -2.39 22.68 17.44
N VAL A 20 -3.33 22.30 16.58
CA VAL A 20 -3.01 21.49 15.42
C VAL A 20 -2.04 22.35 14.63
N ALA A 21 -0.74 22.05 14.71
CA ALA A 21 0.22 22.67 13.83
C ALA A 21 -0.27 22.41 12.40
N ASP A 22 -0.24 23.44 11.55
CA ASP A 22 -0.44 23.28 10.10
C ASP A 22 0.65 22.31 9.61
N VAL A 23 0.35 21.01 9.66
CA VAL A 23 1.27 19.97 9.23
C VAL A 23 1.22 19.94 7.72
N ASN A 24 2.24 20.51 7.11
CA ASN A 24 2.39 20.50 5.67
C ASN A 24 3.05 19.18 5.26
N LEU A 25 2.25 18.24 4.72
CA LEU A 25 2.79 17.02 4.14
C LEU A 25 3.75 17.37 3.01
N ARG A 26 4.93 16.77 3.04
CA ARG A 26 5.91 16.89 1.97
C ARG A 26 6.26 15.51 1.41
N GLY A 27 6.63 15.47 0.14
CA GLY A 27 7.20 14.30 -0.48
C GLY A 27 8.62 13.98 0.00
N TYR A 28 9.23 13.01 -0.63
CA TYR A 28 10.63 12.66 -0.40
C TYR A 28 11.54 13.87 -0.55
N ALA A 29 12.48 14.02 0.36
CA ALA A 29 13.56 15.00 0.27
C ALA A 29 14.89 14.32 0.63
N LYS A 30 15.91 14.52 -0.20
CA LYS A 30 17.21 13.84 -0.06
C LYS A 30 17.83 14.04 1.33
N GLU A 31 17.67 15.21 1.90
CA GLU A 31 18.23 15.58 3.21
C GLU A 31 17.42 15.04 4.39
N ASN A 32 16.13 14.82 4.20
CA ASN A 32 15.19 14.52 5.28
C ASN A 32 14.46 13.16 5.10
N GLY A 33 14.72 12.46 3.99
CA GLY A 33 14.04 11.21 3.69
C GLY A 33 12.53 11.36 3.43
N TYR A 34 11.77 10.32 3.76
CA TYR A 34 10.32 10.30 3.64
C TYR A 34 9.62 10.86 4.87
N GLN A 35 8.42 11.37 4.65
CA GLN A 35 7.40 11.42 5.68
C GLN A 35 6.51 10.20 5.59
N TYR A 36 5.91 9.83 6.72
CA TYR A 36 5.05 8.67 6.86
C TYR A 36 3.68 9.07 7.41
N LEU A 37 2.67 8.36 6.92
CA LEU A 37 1.27 8.52 7.28
C LEU A 37 0.69 7.16 7.67
N ALA A 38 -0.05 7.08 8.77
CA ALA A 38 -0.86 5.92 9.14
C ALA A 38 -2.30 6.15 8.67
N PHE A 39 -2.77 5.33 7.72
CA PHE A 39 -4.05 5.52 7.05
C PHE A 39 -4.63 4.18 6.58
N GLY A 40 -5.91 3.93 6.88
CA GLY A 40 -6.53 2.63 6.68
C GLY A 40 -5.99 1.57 7.65
N CYS A 41 -6.62 0.40 7.68
CA CYS A 41 -6.20 -0.75 8.47
C CYS A 41 -6.20 -2.02 7.61
N PHE A 42 -5.26 -2.93 7.88
CA PHE A 42 -5.18 -4.21 7.20
C PHE A 42 -4.44 -5.20 8.10
N PRO A 43 -4.62 -6.52 7.96
CA PRO A 43 -3.83 -7.50 8.70
C PRO A 43 -2.32 -7.28 8.54
N GLN A 44 -1.59 -7.19 9.67
CA GLN A 44 -0.14 -6.95 9.69
C GLN A 44 0.63 -8.08 10.38
N THR A 45 0.00 -8.72 11.40
CA THR A 45 0.62 -9.79 12.19
C THR A 45 0.38 -11.16 11.56
N ALA A 46 1.16 -12.16 11.95
CA ALA A 46 1.04 -13.53 11.40
C ALA A 46 -0.31 -14.20 11.70
N ASP A 47 -0.98 -13.79 12.76
CA ASP A 47 -2.32 -14.25 13.17
C ASP A 47 -3.46 -13.38 12.62
N GLY A 48 -3.14 -12.40 11.78
CA GLY A 48 -4.14 -11.59 11.06
C GLY A 48 -4.69 -10.39 11.85
N GLU A 49 -4.02 -9.94 12.92
CA GLU A 49 -4.43 -8.73 13.62
C GLU A 49 -4.33 -7.50 12.71
N GLU A 50 -5.43 -6.77 12.62
CA GLU A 50 -5.50 -5.53 11.83
C GLU A 50 -4.76 -4.40 12.56
N GLN A 51 -3.89 -3.72 11.82
CA GLN A 51 -3.16 -2.55 12.30
C GLN A 51 -3.18 -1.45 11.22
N PRO A 52 -2.95 -0.18 11.59
CA PRO A 52 -2.85 0.90 10.61
C PRO A 52 -1.81 0.61 9.53
N ILE A 53 -2.17 0.87 8.28
CA ILE A 53 -1.24 0.74 7.17
C ILE A 53 -0.29 1.94 7.21
N LEU A 54 1.01 1.66 7.20
CA LEU A 54 2.05 2.68 7.13
C LEU A 54 2.33 3.04 5.67
N TRP A 55 2.17 4.30 5.34
CA TRP A 55 2.37 4.84 4.00
C TRP A 55 3.56 5.80 3.96
N ARG A 56 4.41 5.60 2.99
CA ARG A 56 5.49 6.49 2.61
C ARG A 56 4.94 7.57 1.69
N VAL A 57 5.17 8.85 1.99
CA VAL A 57 4.78 9.97 1.13
C VAL A 57 5.85 10.15 0.05
N LEU A 58 5.52 9.78 -1.18
CA LEU A 58 6.44 9.91 -2.33
C LEU A 58 6.49 11.35 -2.83
N SER A 59 5.34 11.98 -2.98
CA SER A 59 5.21 13.40 -3.32
C SER A 59 3.97 14.00 -2.68
N ALA A 60 4.01 15.30 -2.45
CA ALA A 60 2.87 16.08 -1.99
C ALA A 60 2.87 17.45 -2.64
N THR A 61 1.67 17.96 -2.94
CA THR A 61 1.38 19.32 -3.39
C THR A 61 0.46 19.97 -2.37
N ASP A 62 -0.10 21.13 -2.66
CA ASP A 62 -1.15 21.78 -1.86
C ASP A 62 -2.54 21.10 -2.00
N LYS A 63 -2.70 20.16 -2.91
CA LYS A 63 -3.97 19.50 -3.20
C LYS A 63 -3.96 17.99 -2.97
N GLU A 64 -2.89 17.33 -3.32
CA GLU A 64 -2.81 15.87 -3.27
C GLU A 64 -1.48 15.36 -2.75
N ALA A 65 -1.50 14.18 -2.11
CA ALA A 65 -0.33 13.39 -1.78
C ALA A 65 -0.35 12.05 -2.50
N TYR A 66 0.80 11.64 -3.06
CA TYR A 66 1.01 10.32 -3.62
C TYR A 66 1.68 9.43 -2.58
N LEU A 67 1.01 8.36 -2.21
CA LEU A 67 1.40 7.44 -1.16
C LEU A 67 1.73 6.06 -1.72
N LEU A 68 2.74 5.42 -1.13
CA LEU A 68 3.08 4.01 -1.36
C LEU A 68 3.15 3.30 -0.01
N SER A 69 2.50 2.16 0.16
CA SER A 69 2.61 1.39 1.40
C SER A 69 4.09 1.09 1.71
N GLU A 70 4.51 1.19 2.97
CA GLU A 70 5.89 0.88 3.35
C GLU A 70 6.19 -0.58 3.12
N TYR A 71 5.25 -1.44 3.51
CA TYR A 71 5.37 -2.89 3.42
C TYR A 71 4.54 -3.47 2.28
N ILE A 72 4.91 -4.65 1.84
CA ILE A 72 4.07 -5.52 1.02
C ILE A 72 3.02 -6.12 1.95
N LEU A 73 1.74 -5.90 1.63
CA LEU A 73 0.62 -6.24 2.52
C LEU A 73 0.09 -7.66 2.31
N PHE A 74 0.12 -8.15 1.08
CA PHE A 74 -0.31 -9.49 0.69
C PHE A 74 0.32 -9.88 -0.66
N ASN A 75 -0.07 -10.98 -1.24
CA ASN A 75 0.43 -11.46 -2.52
C ASN A 75 -0.70 -11.96 -3.42
N ASN A 76 -0.58 -11.72 -4.71
CA ASN A 76 -1.51 -12.22 -5.73
C ASN A 76 -0.85 -12.19 -7.11
N ARG A 77 -1.51 -12.84 -8.09
CA ARG A 77 -1.20 -12.72 -9.50
C ARG A 77 -1.77 -11.43 -10.09
N VAL A 78 -1.22 -11.01 -11.22
CA VAL A 78 -1.79 -9.85 -11.94
C VAL A 78 -3.07 -10.26 -12.66
N HIS A 79 -3.03 -11.38 -13.38
CA HIS A 79 -4.19 -11.91 -14.11
C HIS A 79 -4.00 -13.41 -14.36
N PRO A 80 -5.04 -14.24 -14.30
CA PRO A 80 -4.91 -15.68 -14.53
C PRO A 80 -4.93 -16.10 -16.00
N ASP A 81 -5.56 -15.32 -16.87
CA ASP A 81 -5.80 -15.62 -18.26
C ASP A 81 -4.83 -14.85 -19.17
N ASP A 82 -3.92 -15.59 -19.80
CA ASP A 82 -2.89 -15.03 -20.68
C ASP A 82 -3.49 -14.35 -21.92
N ASP A 83 -4.53 -14.92 -22.50
CA ASP A 83 -5.13 -14.40 -23.74
C ASP A 83 -5.99 -13.15 -23.46
N ALA A 84 -6.77 -13.17 -22.39
CA ALA A 84 -7.54 -12.00 -21.97
C ALA A 84 -6.64 -10.83 -21.59
N TYR A 85 -5.57 -11.06 -20.83
CA TYR A 85 -4.62 -10.01 -20.47
C TYR A 85 -3.91 -9.41 -21.69
N ARG A 86 -3.51 -10.24 -22.65
CA ARG A 86 -2.89 -9.78 -23.89
C ARG A 86 -3.87 -9.03 -24.78
N ALA A 87 -5.11 -9.49 -24.88
CA ALA A 87 -6.16 -8.83 -25.63
C ALA A 87 -6.48 -7.43 -25.10
N SER A 88 -6.33 -7.22 -23.79
CA SER A 88 -6.46 -5.89 -23.16
C SER A 88 -5.30 -4.95 -23.43
N GLY A 89 -4.24 -5.40 -24.12
CA GLY A 89 -2.99 -4.65 -24.28
C GLY A 89 -2.23 -4.47 -22.97
N GLY A 90 -2.54 -5.29 -21.93
CA GLY A 90 -1.96 -5.19 -20.60
C GLY A 90 -2.45 -4.00 -19.79
N ALA A 91 -3.65 -3.47 -20.11
CA ALA A 91 -4.26 -2.38 -19.37
C ALA A 91 -4.53 -2.78 -17.92
N PHE A 92 -3.97 -2.02 -16.98
CA PHE A 92 -4.05 -2.35 -15.56
C PHE A 92 -5.50 -2.44 -15.05
N ASN A 93 -6.38 -1.56 -15.50
CA ASN A 93 -7.80 -1.53 -15.12
C ASN A 93 -8.64 -2.71 -15.67
N GLN A 94 -8.05 -3.60 -16.45
CA GLN A 94 -8.67 -4.84 -16.94
C GLN A 94 -8.06 -6.11 -16.31
N THR A 95 -7.29 -5.97 -15.26
CA THR A 95 -6.64 -7.09 -14.59
C THR A 95 -7.43 -7.58 -13.37
N GLU A 96 -7.24 -8.86 -12.98
CA GLU A 96 -7.76 -9.40 -11.73
C GLU A 96 -7.26 -8.60 -10.52
N ILE A 97 -5.98 -8.20 -10.55
CA ILE A 97 -5.41 -7.43 -9.45
C ILE A 97 -6.04 -6.03 -9.31
N TYR A 98 -6.47 -5.41 -10.40
CA TYR A 98 -7.21 -4.15 -10.33
C TYR A 98 -8.55 -4.34 -9.63
N ALA A 99 -9.30 -5.39 -9.97
CA ALA A 99 -10.54 -5.74 -9.31
C ALA A 99 -10.33 -6.07 -7.82
N LEU A 100 -9.26 -6.82 -7.50
CA LEU A 100 -8.86 -7.10 -6.13
C LEU A 100 -8.54 -5.83 -5.33
N LEU A 101 -7.92 -4.84 -5.94
CA LEU A 101 -7.60 -3.59 -5.27
C LEU A 101 -8.80 -2.66 -5.12
N ASN A 102 -9.71 -2.59 -6.11
CA ASN A 102 -10.74 -1.56 -6.19
C ASN A 102 -12.18 -2.07 -6.08
N GLY A 103 -12.46 -3.34 -6.41
CA GLY A 103 -13.79 -3.97 -6.45
C GLY A 103 -14.67 -3.56 -7.64
N PRO A 104 -15.77 -4.26 -7.86
CA PRO A 104 -16.11 -5.53 -7.20
C PRO A 104 -15.08 -6.62 -7.55
N PHE A 105 -14.73 -7.45 -6.58
CA PHE A 105 -13.75 -8.51 -6.77
C PHE A 105 -14.43 -9.88 -6.79
N GLU A 106 -14.25 -10.61 -7.87
CA GLU A 106 -14.47 -12.05 -7.98
C GLU A 106 -13.17 -12.70 -8.46
N ARG A 107 -12.73 -13.71 -7.75
CA ARG A 107 -11.54 -14.45 -8.17
C ARG A 107 -11.83 -15.23 -9.45
N ILE A 108 -11.04 -15.00 -10.46
CA ILE A 108 -11.13 -15.77 -11.71
C ILE A 108 -10.62 -17.20 -11.44
N VAL A 109 -11.49 -18.18 -11.59
CA VAL A 109 -11.15 -19.59 -11.41
C VAL A 109 -10.38 -20.05 -12.65
N ILE A 110 -9.18 -20.57 -12.42
CA ILE A 110 -8.38 -21.23 -13.46
C ILE A 110 -8.67 -22.74 -13.47
N SER A 111 -8.42 -23.39 -14.60
CA SER A 111 -8.60 -24.83 -14.72
C SER A 111 -7.67 -25.61 -13.78
N PRO A 112 -8.01 -26.87 -13.41
CA PRO A 112 -7.13 -27.71 -12.61
C PRO A 112 -5.75 -27.94 -13.25
N ASP A 113 -5.67 -27.99 -14.57
CA ASP A 113 -4.42 -28.19 -15.32
C ASP A 113 -3.53 -26.94 -15.22
N GLU A 114 -4.08 -25.75 -15.42
CA GLU A 114 -3.37 -24.47 -15.21
C GLU A 114 -2.90 -24.33 -13.77
N ALA A 115 -3.75 -24.65 -12.80
CA ALA A 115 -3.37 -24.65 -11.39
C ALA A 115 -2.27 -25.67 -11.07
N ALA A 116 -2.23 -26.84 -11.76
CA ALA A 116 -1.18 -27.83 -11.62
C ALA A 116 0.14 -27.35 -12.23
N GLU A 117 0.10 -26.73 -13.41
CA GLU A 117 1.28 -26.14 -14.06
C GLU A 117 1.91 -25.05 -13.17
N LEU A 118 1.08 -24.22 -12.54
CA LEU A 118 1.53 -23.18 -11.62
C LEU A 118 2.13 -23.75 -10.32
N ARG A 119 1.60 -24.87 -9.81
CA ARG A 119 2.09 -25.53 -8.59
C ARG A 119 3.46 -26.18 -8.76
N HIS A 120 3.85 -26.58 -9.95
CA HIS A 120 5.18 -27.15 -10.22
C HIS A 120 6.32 -26.13 -10.15
N LYS A 121 6.01 -24.83 -10.07
CA LYS A 121 7.00 -23.76 -9.94
C LYS A 121 7.06 -23.30 -8.48
N THR A 122 7.86 -24.02 -7.68
CA THR A 122 8.02 -23.89 -6.22
C THR A 122 8.53 -22.53 -5.69
N TYR A 123 8.65 -21.52 -6.54
CA TYR A 123 9.20 -20.20 -6.18
C TYR A 123 8.12 -19.13 -5.90
N TYR A 124 6.85 -19.48 -5.94
CA TYR A 124 5.79 -18.48 -5.94
C TYR A 124 4.78 -18.80 -4.86
N GLY A 125 4.57 -17.85 -3.98
CA GLY A 125 3.69 -17.96 -2.85
C GLY A 125 2.24 -18.28 -3.23
N ARG A 126 1.46 -18.68 -2.23
CA ARG A 126 0.01 -18.84 -2.38
C ARG A 126 -0.60 -17.43 -2.53
N ALA A 127 -1.57 -17.24 -3.41
CA ALA A 127 -2.33 -16.00 -3.46
C ALA A 127 -3.14 -15.81 -2.17
N TYR A 128 -3.22 -14.58 -1.69
CA TYR A 128 -4.10 -14.22 -0.58
C TYR A 128 -5.56 -14.51 -0.96
N ASP A 129 -6.26 -15.17 -0.08
CA ASP A 129 -7.66 -15.58 -0.30
C ASP A 129 -8.61 -14.46 0.15
N ALA A 130 -8.77 -13.47 -0.71
CA ALA A 130 -9.60 -12.31 -0.44
C ALA A 130 -11.07 -12.59 -0.75
N GLU A 131 -11.96 -12.30 0.18
CA GLU A 131 -13.41 -12.36 0.01
C GLU A 131 -13.98 -11.07 -0.60
N THR A 132 -13.29 -9.94 -0.45
CA THR A 132 -13.68 -8.63 -0.95
C THR A 132 -12.46 -7.84 -1.43
N SER A 133 -12.66 -6.69 -2.06
CA SER A 133 -11.55 -5.85 -2.50
C SER A 133 -10.79 -5.24 -1.34
N PHE A 134 -9.49 -4.98 -1.56
CA PHE A 134 -8.65 -4.28 -0.60
C PHE A 134 -9.22 -2.91 -0.20
N TYR A 135 -9.75 -2.16 -1.18
CA TYR A 135 -10.36 -0.85 -0.93
C TYR A 135 -11.55 -0.93 0.04
N GLU A 136 -12.41 -1.93 -0.13
CA GLU A 136 -13.54 -2.13 0.78
C GLU A 136 -13.11 -2.57 2.17
N GLN A 137 -12.10 -3.41 2.26
CA GLN A 137 -11.62 -3.98 3.50
C GLN A 137 -10.77 -2.99 4.32
N ALA A 138 -9.88 -2.25 3.65
CA ALA A 138 -8.84 -1.47 4.35
C ALA A 138 -9.31 -0.09 4.81
N PHE A 139 -10.38 0.49 4.25
CA PHE A 139 -10.73 1.89 4.50
C PHE A 139 -12.16 2.06 4.98
N THR A 140 -12.34 2.90 6.00
CA THR A 140 -13.64 3.38 6.46
C THR A 140 -14.30 4.29 5.41
N ALA A 141 -15.58 4.58 5.54
CA ALA A 141 -16.28 5.50 4.63
C ALA A 141 -15.68 6.91 4.62
N ALA A 142 -15.21 7.40 5.78
CA ALA A 142 -14.54 8.69 5.88
C ALA A 142 -13.17 8.69 5.17
N GLU A 143 -12.38 7.63 5.35
CA GLU A 143 -11.10 7.46 4.68
C GLU A 143 -11.27 7.31 3.15
N LYS A 144 -12.28 6.55 2.71
CA LYS A 144 -12.63 6.40 1.29
C LYS A 144 -12.94 7.72 0.60
N ALA A 145 -13.57 8.66 1.30
CA ALA A 145 -13.90 9.98 0.76
C ALA A 145 -12.66 10.84 0.48
N MET A 146 -11.53 10.55 1.13
CA MET A 146 -10.27 11.25 0.92
C MET A 146 -9.42 10.64 -0.21
N ILE A 147 -9.71 9.41 -0.65
CA ILE A 147 -8.95 8.74 -1.70
C ILE A 147 -9.42 9.22 -3.08
N LEU A 148 -8.49 9.79 -3.84
CA LEU A 148 -8.77 10.25 -5.19
C LEU A 148 -8.94 9.08 -6.17
N ASP A 149 -9.93 9.19 -7.05
CA ASP A 149 -10.20 8.21 -8.09
C ASP A 149 -9.51 8.62 -9.41
N ASP A 150 -8.80 7.69 -10.01
CA ASP A 150 -8.15 7.86 -11.30
C ASP A 150 -8.76 6.87 -12.30
N LYS A 151 -9.24 7.34 -13.44
CA LYS A 151 -9.96 6.51 -14.42
C LYS A 151 -9.17 5.33 -14.96
N GLU A 152 -7.84 5.43 -15.01
CA GLU A 152 -6.95 4.39 -15.55
C GLU A 152 -6.36 3.52 -14.45
N ARG A 153 -6.08 4.12 -13.28
CA ARG A 153 -5.40 3.45 -12.16
C ARG A 153 -6.34 2.98 -11.06
N GLY A 154 -7.55 3.55 -10.99
CA GLY A 154 -8.47 3.34 -9.87
C GLY A 154 -8.08 4.15 -8.63
N ARG A 155 -8.72 3.83 -7.51
CA ARG A 155 -8.46 4.45 -6.19
C ARG A 155 -7.20 3.92 -5.55
N VAL A 156 -7.01 2.60 -5.64
CA VAL A 156 -5.82 1.90 -5.17
C VAL A 156 -5.16 1.22 -6.36
N PHE A 157 -3.85 1.40 -6.49
CA PHE A 157 -3.11 0.90 -7.62
C PHE A 157 -1.72 0.41 -7.22
N LEU A 158 -0.96 -0.15 -8.16
CA LEU A 158 0.43 -0.51 -7.98
C LEU A 158 1.34 0.63 -8.48
N PRO A 159 2.55 0.81 -7.92
CA PRO A 159 3.52 1.72 -8.51
C PRO A 159 3.85 1.31 -9.95
N SER A 160 4.20 2.26 -10.81
CA SER A 160 4.76 1.94 -12.12
C SER A 160 6.27 1.63 -12.02
N ALA A 161 6.80 1.03 -13.07
CA ALA A 161 8.25 0.86 -13.19
C ALA A 161 9.00 2.22 -13.24
N ASP A 162 8.35 3.26 -13.75
CA ASP A 162 8.93 4.60 -13.82
C ASP A 162 8.85 5.30 -12.46
N ASP A 163 7.77 5.10 -11.68
CA ASP A 163 7.73 5.56 -10.28
C ASP A 163 8.92 5.01 -9.49
N LEU A 164 9.25 3.73 -9.69
CA LEU A 164 10.35 3.03 -9.00
C LEU A 164 11.76 3.35 -9.55
N LYS A 165 11.86 4.22 -10.54
CA LYS A 165 13.12 4.80 -11.04
C LYS A 165 13.24 6.27 -10.72
N ASN A 166 12.17 6.88 -10.25
CA ASN A 166 12.13 8.32 -10.04
C ASN A 166 12.92 8.70 -8.78
N ALA A 167 14.00 9.46 -8.98
CA ALA A 167 14.85 9.95 -7.91
C ALA A 167 14.11 10.94 -6.98
N ASP A 168 13.14 11.70 -7.51
CA ASP A 168 12.32 12.63 -6.73
C ASP A 168 11.33 11.89 -5.79
N TYR A 169 11.09 10.60 -6.04
CA TYR A 169 10.37 9.70 -5.14
C TYR A 169 11.28 8.88 -4.23
N GLY A 170 12.59 9.17 -4.23
CA GLY A 170 13.58 8.46 -3.43
C GLY A 170 14.06 7.14 -4.03
N PHE A 171 13.73 6.83 -5.29
CA PHE A 171 14.08 5.57 -5.96
C PHE A 171 15.26 5.69 -6.95
N GLY A 172 16.21 6.57 -6.67
CA GLY A 172 17.37 6.79 -7.54
C GLY A 172 18.35 5.63 -7.65
N THR A 173 18.22 4.58 -6.84
CA THR A 173 19.10 3.40 -6.84
C THR A 173 18.30 2.12 -6.65
N ASN A 174 18.79 0.99 -7.18
CA ASN A 174 18.12 -0.30 -7.01
C ASN A 174 17.84 -0.68 -5.54
N PRO A 175 18.79 -0.52 -4.58
CA PRO A 175 18.49 -0.84 -3.19
C PRO A 175 17.32 -0.09 -2.58
N SER A 176 17.02 1.13 -3.05
CA SER A 176 15.91 1.95 -2.54
C SER A 176 14.52 1.41 -2.91
N THR A 177 14.42 0.56 -3.92
CA THR A 177 13.18 -0.08 -4.34
C THR A 177 12.86 -1.37 -3.58
N LYS A 178 13.80 -1.91 -2.78
CA LYS A 178 13.53 -3.10 -1.97
C LYS A 178 12.33 -2.88 -1.05
N ALA A 179 11.55 -3.94 -0.85
CA ALA A 179 10.46 -3.94 0.11
C ALA A 179 10.41 -5.26 0.88
N TYR A 180 9.79 -5.21 2.03
CA TYR A 180 9.62 -6.34 2.94
C TYR A 180 8.13 -6.60 3.14
N GLY A 181 7.77 -7.86 3.31
CA GLY A 181 6.39 -8.23 3.63
C GLY A 181 6.06 -7.99 5.09
N THR A 182 4.79 -7.69 5.37
CA THR A 182 4.24 -7.81 6.72
C THR A 182 4.33 -9.26 7.19
N GLN A 183 4.23 -9.50 8.50
CA GLN A 183 4.19 -10.88 9.02
C GLN A 183 2.98 -11.63 8.49
N PHE A 184 1.85 -10.94 8.29
CA PHE A 184 0.67 -11.48 7.64
C PHE A 184 0.97 -11.94 6.20
N ALA A 185 1.52 -11.06 5.36
CA ALA A 185 1.86 -11.41 3.98
C ALA A 185 2.78 -12.64 3.90
N ILE A 186 3.76 -12.74 4.81
CA ILE A 186 4.68 -13.87 4.90
C ILE A 186 3.94 -15.15 5.31
N ALA A 187 3.04 -15.08 6.30
CA ALA A 187 2.23 -16.21 6.76
C ALA A 187 1.27 -16.69 5.65
N GLU A 188 0.74 -15.76 4.85
CA GLU A 188 -0.08 -16.02 3.67
C GLU A 188 0.71 -16.52 2.44
N GLY A 189 2.02 -16.70 2.55
CA GLY A 189 2.85 -17.35 1.55
C GLY A 189 3.59 -16.39 0.62
N LEU A 190 3.80 -15.13 1.00
CA LEU A 190 4.66 -14.23 0.25
C LEU A 190 6.07 -14.81 0.13
N PHE A 191 6.56 -14.93 -1.09
CA PHE A 191 7.94 -15.35 -1.33
C PHE A 191 8.93 -14.34 -0.76
N ARG A 192 10.01 -14.84 -0.13
CA ARG A 192 11.04 -14.03 0.49
C ARG A 192 12.43 -14.48 0.06
N TYR A 193 13.26 -13.55 -0.40
CA TYR A 193 14.65 -13.79 -0.69
C TYR A 193 15.50 -14.02 0.58
N SER A 194 16.73 -14.52 0.41
CA SER A 194 17.66 -14.76 1.51
C SER A 194 18.02 -13.49 2.31
N ASN A 195 17.96 -12.34 1.67
CA ASN A 195 18.20 -11.04 2.31
C ASN A 195 16.95 -10.46 3.03
N GLY A 196 15.85 -11.24 3.09
CA GLY A 196 14.61 -10.88 3.74
C GLY A 196 13.64 -10.05 2.90
N SER A 197 14.09 -9.44 1.78
CA SER A 197 13.22 -8.70 0.88
C SER A 197 12.32 -9.64 0.07
N SER A 198 11.26 -9.08 -0.49
CA SER A 198 10.33 -9.82 -1.35
C SER A 198 10.13 -9.09 -2.68
N PRO A 199 9.89 -9.83 -3.77
CA PRO A 199 9.47 -9.21 -5.02
C PRO A 199 8.05 -8.67 -4.89
N TYR A 200 7.74 -7.60 -5.62
CA TYR A 200 6.39 -7.07 -5.71
C TYR A 200 6.10 -6.52 -7.11
N TRP A 201 4.85 -6.59 -7.48
CA TRP A 201 4.37 -6.16 -8.78
C TRP A 201 4.44 -4.65 -8.97
N THR A 202 4.65 -4.25 -10.22
CA THR A 202 4.29 -2.92 -10.73
C THR A 202 3.07 -3.04 -11.64
N ARG A 203 2.40 -1.92 -11.95
CA ARG A 203 1.33 -1.88 -12.97
C ARG A 203 1.86 -1.85 -14.41
N THR A 204 3.18 -1.86 -14.60
CA THR A 204 3.80 -1.71 -15.92
C THR A 204 3.99 -3.07 -16.58
N GLN A 205 3.36 -3.28 -17.73
CA GLN A 205 3.60 -4.44 -18.58
C GLN A 205 5.06 -4.46 -19.04
N SER A 206 5.61 -5.64 -19.23
CA SER A 206 6.96 -5.79 -19.79
C SER A 206 6.93 -5.64 -21.31
N ALA A 207 7.66 -4.67 -21.84
CA ALA A 207 7.84 -4.53 -23.29
C ALA A 207 8.71 -5.64 -23.88
N ASP A 208 9.66 -6.17 -23.08
CA ASP A 208 10.64 -7.17 -23.53
C ASP A 208 10.15 -8.62 -23.38
N PHE A 209 9.07 -8.82 -22.64
CA PHE A 209 8.52 -10.14 -22.36
C PHE A 209 6.99 -10.11 -22.45
N PRO A 210 6.42 -10.57 -23.58
CA PRO A 210 5.00 -10.38 -23.89
C PRO A 210 4.03 -11.15 -22.98
N TYR A 211 4.54 -12.00 -22.09
CA TYR A 211 3.77 -12.76 -21.09
C TYR A 211 4.06 -12.30 -19.67
N GLY A 212 4.65 -11.12 -19.48
CA GLY A 212 5.12 -10.68 -18.18
C GLY A 212 4.81 -9.24 -17.84
N THR A 213 4.77 -9.04 -16.53
CA THR A 213 4.66 -7.71 -15.89
C THR A 213 5.96 -7.38 -15.19
N ARG A 214 6.32 -6.12 -15.13
CA ARG A 214 7.49 -5.65 -14.39
C ARG A 214 7.28 -5.86 -12.89
N CYS A 215 8.32 -6.35 -12.25
CA CYS A 215 8.36 -6.53 -10.79
C CYS A 215 9.74 -6.23 -10.25
N THR A 216 9.86 -6.00 -8.95
CA THR A 216 11.16 -5.88 -8.28
C THR A 216 11.77 -7.27 -8.07
N LYS A 217 13.10 -7.30 -7.95
CA LYS A 217 13.89 -8.50 -7.70
C LYS A 217 14.73 -8.33 -6.43
N GLU A 218 15.46 -9.37 -6.05
CA GLU A 218 16.22 -9.49 -4.80
C GLU A 218 17.06 -8.26 -4.42
N HIS A 219 17.68 -7.62 -5.41
CA HIS A 219 18.54 -6.45 -5.19
C HIS A 219 17.82 -5.12 -5.43
N GLY A 220 16.48 -5.14 -5.61
CA GLY A 220 15.68 -3.97 -5.91
C GLY A 220 15.67 -3.58 -7.40
N ASN A 221 16.45 -4.25 -8.25
CA ASN A 221 16.37 -4.03 -9.68
C ASN A 221 15.01 -4.46 -10.25
N LEU A 222 14.55 -3.78 -11.28
CA LEU A 222 13.36 -4.15 -12.01
C LEU A 222 13.65 -5.29 -12.98
N GLY A 223 12.86 -6.34 -12.87
CA GLY A 223 12.82 -7.45 -13.80
C GLY A 223 11.40 -7.65 -14.32
N TYR A 224 11.12 -8.84 -14.81
CA TYR A 224 9.79 -9.25 -15.22
C TYR A 224 9.54 -10.70 -14.78
N ILE A 225 8.26 -11.03 -14.68
CA ILE A 225 7.80 -12.40 -14.45
C ILE A 225 6.42 -12.57 -15.10
N ARG A 226 6.01 -13.81 -15.35
CA ARG A 226 4.68 -14.08 -15.89
C ARG A 226 3.60 -13.56 -14.92
N TRP A 227 2.61 -12.84 -15.46
CA TRP A 227 1.53 -12.22 -14.69
C TRP A 227 0.62 -13.21 -13.93
N VAL A 228 0.66 -14.50 -14.28
CA VAL A 228 -0.06 -15.57 -13.57
C VAL A 228 0.60 -16.00 -12.26
N MET A 229 1.82 -15.52 -11.98
CA MET A 229 2.56 -15.86 -10.76
C MET A 229 2.10 -14.98 -9.59
N ASN A 230 2.22 -15.50 -8.37
CA ASN A 230 1.89 -14.74 -7.16
C ASN A 230 3.13 -14.01 -6.65
N GLU A 231 3.09 -12.69 -6.70
CA GLU A 231 4.13 -11.83 -6.14
C GLU A 231 3.50 -10.82 -5.17
N GLY A 232 4.33 -10.12 -4.45
CA GLY A 232 3.89 -9.16 -3.45
C GLY A 232 3.04 -8.03 -4.02
N ILE A 233 2.05 -7.62 -3.25
CA ILE A 233 1.21 -6.45 -3.50
C ILE A 233 1.62 -5.37 -2.53
N ARG A 234 2.15 -4.30 -3.08
CA ARG A 234 2.55 -3.08 -2.41
C ARG A 234 1.68 -1.94 -2.93
N PRO A 235 0.52 -1.68 -2.31
CA PRO A 235 -0.45 -0.72 -2.82
C PRO A 235 0.08 0.72 -2.81
N ALA A 236 -0.44 1.50 -3.74
CA ALA A 236 -0.27 2.94 -3.82
C ALA A 236 -1.64 3.61 -3.97
N LEU A 237 -1.75 4.87 -3.55
CA LEU A 237 -2.96 5.67 -3.69
C LEU A 237 -2.63 7.17 -3.72
N ARG A 238 -3.61 7.99 -4.06
CA ARG A 238 -3.54 9.45 -3.90
C ARG A 238 -4.60 9.92 -2.93
N LEU A 239 -4.23 10.82 -2.03
CA LEU A 239 -5.14 11.47 -1.11
C LEU A 239 -5.39 12.92 -1.50
N ASP A 240 -6.63 13.37 -1.35
CA ASP A 240 -6.99 14.78 -1.29
C ASP A 240 -6.51 15.38 0.04
N ILE A 241 -5.49 16.22 -0.03
CA ILE A 241 -4.93 16.84 1.18
C ILE A 241 -5.85 17.94 1.72
N GLY A 242 -6.68 18.54 0.88
CA GLY A 242 -7.65 19.55 1.32
C GLY A 242 -8.70 19.02 2.30
N ALA A 243 -8.94 17.70 2.27
CA ALA A 243 -9.84 16.99 3.20
C ALA A 243 -9.10 16.33 4.38
N LEU A 244 -7.77 16.44 4.44
CA LEU A 244 -6.95 15.72 5.40
C LEU A 244 -6.77 16.51 6.69
N GLU A 245 -7.29 15.99 7.80
CA GLU A 245 -6.98 16.46 9.14
C GLU A 245 -6.04 15.48 9.84
N LEU A 246 -4.91 15.99 10.35
CA LEU A 246 -3.96 15.20 11.11
C LEU A 246 -4.19 15.35 12.61
N SER A 247 -4.15 14.27 13.36
CA SER A 247 -4.45 14.24 14.79
C SER A 247 -3.22 14.00 15.68
N GLY A 248 -2.05 13.72 15.09
CA GLY A 248 -0.81 13.46 15.83
C GLY A 248 0.31 12.94 14.95
N GLY A 249 1.41 12.53 15.60
CA GLY A 249 2.64 12.09 14.95
C GLY A 249 3.56 13.24 14.55
N ASP A 250 4.77 12.89 14.15
CA ASP A 250 5.78 13.82 13.65
C ASP A 250 6.22 13.51 12.21
N GLY A 251 5.59 12.49 11.61
CA GLY A 251 5.84 12.02 10.25
C GLY A 251 7.07 11.14 10.09
N THR A 252 7.70 10.73 11.18
CA THR A 252 8.75 9.69 11.12
C THR A 252 8.12 8.31 10.93
N MET A 253 8.93 7.31 10.60
CA MET A 253 8.47 5.94 10.47
C MET A 253 7.98 5.37 11.80
N GLU A 254 8.64 5.74 12.90
CA GLU A 254 8.35 5.31 14.27
C GLU A 254 7.15 6.05 14.86
N ASN A 255 6.86 7.26 14.37
CA ASN A 255 5.75 8.11 14.83
C ASN A 255 5.06 8.79 13.64
N PRO A 256 4.39 8.02 12.75
CA PRO A 256 3.77 8.55 11.53
C PRO A 256 2.65 9.53 11.86
N TYR A 257 2.37 10.43 10.95
CA TYR A 257 1.18 11.26 11.06
C TYR A 257 -0.08 10.38 11.11
N LEU A 258 -0.99 10.72 12.00
CA LEU A 258 -2.27 10.04 12.17
C LEU A 258 -3.38 10.86 11.50
N VAL A 259 -4.15 10.22 10.64
CA VAL A 259 -5.35 10.84 10.06
C VAL A 259 -6.46 10.83 11.09
N LYS A 260 -7.12 11.96 11.27
CA LYS A 260 -8.30 12.06 12.14
C LYS A 260 -9.45 11.26 11.52
N ARG A 261 -10.00 10.36 12.31
CA ARG A 261 -11.14 9.49 11.93
C ARG A 261 -12.45 10.07 12.38
#